data_76b2b36eed13795e6c8200ef2cd59bfe
#
_entry.id   76b2b36eed13795e6c8200ef2cd59bfe
#
_cell.length_a   1.000
_cell.length_b   1.000
_cell.length_c   1.000
_cell.angle_alpha   90.00
_cell.angle_beta   90.00
_cell.angle_gamma   90.00
#
_symmetry.space_group_name_H-M   'P 1'
#
loop_
_entity.id
_entity.type
_entity.pdbx_description
1 polymer ?
#
loop_
_entity_poly.entity_id
_entity_poly.type
_entity_poly.pdbx_seq_one_letter_code
_entity_poly.pdbx_strand_id
1 'polypeptide(L)'
;MKRPTHLSWQSMDWTRPFDFETICNFTTQLNGYSRRQPFIWEIRLTQEKASHLIGADSIDLRFLKEMMTSHNPVRFEKTKRAKVTSAYSITLSKNHYALKTKEVDNLVRSFLSQAGTLKRNEEIVLQLVVGKSSSPKPILKDLGNPDATLWQKLTGNIPPLSSDSKALMREKLHHSQFQISLRLGIRTDTKAREIQLLKSILASLRILERAGAKFSAKPTSCE
;
A
#
# COMPACT_ATOMS: atom_id res chain seq x y z
N MET A 1 -2.67 -11.21 9.41
CA MET A 1 -4.02 -10.67 9.14
C MET A 1 -4.93 -11.80 8.66
N LYS A 2 -6.10 -12.03 9.33
CA LYS A 2 -7.07 -13.02 8.86
C LYS A 2 -7.66 -12.56 7.52
N ARG A 3 -7.85 -13.49 6.57
CA ARG A 3 -8.51 -13.19 5.30
C ARG A 3 -9.98 -12.89 5.54
N PRO A 4 -10.57 -11.88 4.91
CA PRO A 4 -12.01 -11.64 4.96
C PRO A 4 -12.72 -12.79 4.24
N THR A 5 -13.72 -13.38 4.87
CA THR A 5 -14.41 -14.58 4.41
C THR A 5 -15.36 -14.35 3.24
N HIS A 6 -15.93 -13.13 3.12
CA HIS A 6 -16.82 -12.75 2.01
C HIS A 6 -16.60 -11.28 1.64
N LEU A 7 -15.88 -11.05 0.53
CA LEU A 7 -15.68 -9.71 -0.02
C LEU A 7 -16.65 -9.45 -1.18
N SER A 8 -17.34 -8.33 -1.11
CA SER A 8 -18.02 -7.74 -2.26
C SER A 8 -17.05 -6.80 -2.98
N TRP A 9 -16.98 -6.90 -4.30
CA TRP A 9 -16.09 -6.14 -5.15
C TRP A 9 -16.86 -5.14 -6.00
N GLN A 10 -16.34 -3.93 -6.09
CA GLN A 10 -16.84 -2.88 -6.97
C GLN A 10 -15.69 -2.18 -7.68
N SER A 11 -15.88 -1.82 -8.95
CA SER A 11 -15.03 -0.86 -9.63
C SER A 11 -15.36 0.54 -9.15
N MET A 12 -14.37 1.41 -9.21
CA MET A 12 -14.49 2.82 -8.84
C MET A 12 -14.02 3.66 -10.02
N ASP A 13 -14.90 4.55 -10.48
CA ASP A 13 -14.59 5.52 -11.51
C ASP A 13 -14.87 6.91 -10.95
N TRP A 14 -13.92 7.83 -11.08
CA TRP A 14 -14.05 9.21 -10.64
C TRP A 14 -13.76 10.17 -11.77
N THR A 15 -14.53 11.25 -11.81
CA THR A 15 -14.44 12.26 -12.87
C THR A 15 -13.34 13.30 -12.63
N ARG A 16 -12.87 13.40 -11.38
CA ARG A 16 -11.80 14.32 -10.97
C ARG A 16 -10.77 13.57 -10.12
N PRO A 17 -9.47 13.82 -10.29
CA PRO A 17 -8.46 13.26 -9.40
C PRO A 17 -8.75 13.65 -7.95
N PHE A 18 -8.44 12.78 -7.01
CA PHE A 18 -8.43 13.12 -5.60
C PHE A 18 -7.27 14.07 -5.35
N ASP A 19 -7.57 15.24 -4.81
CA ASP A 19 -6.55 16.13 -4.28
C ASP A 19 -6.02 15.62 -2.93
N PHE A 20 -4.93 16.20 -2.48
CA PHE A 20 -4.28 15.80 -1.24
C PHE A 20 -5.19 16.01 -0.01
N GLU A 21 -5.95 17.09 0.02
CA GLU A 21 -6.86 17.39 1.12
C GLU A 21 -8.00 16.35 1.20
N THR A 22 -8.60 16.00 0.08
CA THR A 22 -9.60 14.94 -0.02
C THR A 22 -9.07 13.61 0.51
N ILE A 23 -7.82 13.25 0.15
CA ILE A 23 -7.18 12.03 0.66
C ILE A 23 -6.96 12.10 2.18
N CYS A 24 -6.49 13.24 2.69
CA CYS A 24 -6.31 13.45 4.12
C CYS A 24 -7.63 13.32 4.89
N ASN A 25 -8.70 13.96 4.40
CA ASN A 25 -10.03 13.89 5.00
C ASN A 25 -10.59 12.47 4.99
N PHE A 26 -10.47 11.77 3.86
CA PHE A 26 -10.84 10.37 3.74
C PHE A 26 -10.07 9.48 4.74
N THR A 27 -8.75 9.63 4.83
CA THR A 27 -7.95 8.81 5.76
C THR A 27 -8.25 9.14 7.22
N THR A 28 -8.57 10.39 7.54
CA THR A 28 -8.96 10.81 8.90
C THR A 28 -10.29 10.19 9.30
N GLN A 29 -11.30 10.26 8.44
CA GLN A 29 -12.60 9.61 8.67
C GLN A 29 -12.46 8.09 8.77
N LEU A 30 -11.65 7.50 7.88
CA LEU A 30 -11.36 6.07 7.90
C LEU A 30 -10.68 5.63 9.21
N ASN A 31 -9.84 6.48 9.80
CA ASN A 31 -9.21 6.22 11.09
C ASN A 31 -10.21 6.22 12.25
N GLY A 32 -11.22 7.09 12.21
CA GLY A 32 -12.29 7.15 13.21
C GLY A 32 -13.32 6.03 13.09
N TYR A 33 -13.37 5.33 11.96
CA TYR A 33 -14.34 4.26 11.72
C TYR A 33 -13.84 2.90 12.22
N SER A 34 -14.61 2.29 13.12
CA SER A 34 -14.30 0.94 13.64
C SER A 34 -14.76 -0.14 12.67
N ARG A 35 -13.88 -0.53 11.75
CA ARG A 35 -14.16 -1.58 10.76
C ARG A 35 -14.15 -2.97 11.39
N ARG A 36 -15.01 -3.83 10.85
CA ARG A 36 -15.06 -5.24 11.23
C ARG A 36 -13.91 -6.04 10.64
N GLN A 37 -13.58 -5.75 9.38
CA GLN A 37 -12.56 -6.44 8.60
C GLN A 37 -11.68 -5.48 7.81
N PRO A 38 -10.50 -5.92 7.34
CA PRO A 38 -9.71 -5.16 6.39
C PRO A 38 -10.49 -4.92 5.10
N PHE A 39 -10.32 -3.76 4.47
CA PHE A 39 -10.74 -3.56 3.09
C PHE A 39 -9.54 -3.65 2.15
N ILE A 40 -9.81 -3.84 0.88
CA ILE A 40 -8.79 -3.98 -0.16
C ILE A 40 -9.01 -2.91 -1.20
N TRP A 41 -7.97 -2.13 -1.47
CA TRP A 41 -7.91 -1.25 -2.63
C TRP A 41 -7.01 -1.91 -3.66
N GLU A 42 -7.51 -2.10 -4.87
CA GLU A 42 -6.82 -2.77 -5.95
C GLU A 42 -6.72 -1.86 -7.16
N ILE A 43 -5.50 -1.65 -7.66
CA ILE A 43 -5.23 -0.94 -8.91
C ILE A 43 -4.83 -1.98 -9.94
N ARG A 44 -5.56 -2.05 -11.04
CA ARG A 44 -5.31 -2.94 -12.17
C ARG A 44 -4.82 -2.14 -13.35
N LEU A 45 -3.64 -2.48 -13.83
CA LEU A 45 -3.00 -1.83 -14.96
C LEU A 45 -2.93 -2.79 -16.14
N THR A 46 -3.56 -2.41 -17.22
CA THR A 46 -3.45 -3.07 -18.53
C THR A 46 -2.80 -2.12 -19.53
N GLN A 47 -2.54 -2.57 -20.74
CA GLN A 47 -2.04 -1.70 -21.81
C GLN A 47 -2.96 -0.51 -22.09
N GLU A 48 -4.28 -0.69 -21.94
CA GLU A 48 -5.29 0.29 -22.34
C GLU A 48 -5.71 1.24 -21.21
N LYS A 49 -5.69 0.75 -19.96
CA LYS A 49 -6.24 1.51 -18.83
C LYS A 49 -5.68 1.11 -17.47
N ALA A 50 -5.80 2.03 -16.52
CA ALA A 50 -5.75 1.77 -15.09
C ALA A 50 -7.18 1.73 -14.53
N SER A 51 -7.52 0.67 -13.84
CA SER A 51 -8.83 0.49 -13.19
C SER A 51 -8.65 0.36 -11.69
N HIS A 52 -9.56 0.95 -10.92
CA HIS A 52 -9.54 0.88 -9.46
C HIS A 52 -10.71 0.04 -8.98
N LEU A 53 -10.43 -0.89 -8.06
CA LEU A 53 -11.43 -1.73 -7.43
C LEU A 53 -11.34 -1.59 -5.92
N ILE A 54 -12.48 -1.69 -5.26
CA ILE A 54 -12.58 -1.80 -3.81
C ILE A 54 -13.25 -3.10 -3.43
N GLY A 55 -12.66 -3.81 -2.48
CA GLY A 55 -13.21 -5.04 -1.91
C GLY A 55 -13.33 -4.90 -0.40
N ALA A 56 -14.54 -5.09 0.12
CA ALA A 56 -14.81 -5.08 1.55
C ALA A 56 -16.00 -5.98 1.90
N ASP A 57 -16.22 -6.21 3.16
CA ASP A 57 -17.49 -6.72 3.67
C ASP A 57 -18.63 -5.78 3.28
N SER A 58 -19.85 -6.29 3.14
CA SER A 58 -20.99 -5.54 2.60
C SER A 58 -21.35 -4.29 3.44
N ILE A 59 -21.15 -4.34 4.76
CA ILE A 59 -21.44 -3.20 5.66
C ILE A 59 -20.34 -2.16 5.53
N ASP A 60 -19.08 -2.59 5.63
CA ASP A 60 -17.93 -1.71 5.48
C ASP A 60 -17.89 -1.08 4.07
N LEU A 61 -18.25 -1.84 3.04
CA LEU A 61 -18.31 -1.36 1.67
C LEU A 61 -19.33 -0.22 1.48
N ARG A 62 -20.49 -0.33 2.10
CA ARG A 62 -21.51 0.75 2.06
C ARG A 62 -20.96 2.03 2.69
N PHE A 63 -20.35 1.93 3.87
CA PHE A 63 -19.73 3.07 4.54
C PHE A 63 -18.61 3.69 3.70
N LEU A 64 -17.71 2.87 3.14
CA LEU A 64 -16.62 3.36 2.28
C LEU A 64 -17.14 4.12 1.07
N LYS A 65 -18.23 3.62 0.45
CA LYS A 65 -18.88 4.31 -0.68
C LYS A 65 -19.43 5.67 -0.29
N GLU A 66 -20.23 5.73 0.78
CA GLU A 66 -20.82 6.97 1.29
C GLU A 66 -19.72 7.99 1.60
N MET A 67 -18.67 7.56 2.28
CA MET A 67 -17.54 8.41 2.64
C MET A 67 -16.77 8.92 1.41
N MET A 68 -16.49 8.06 0.42
CA MET A 68 -15.80 8.48 -0.80
C MET A 68 -16.67 9.42 -1.64
N THR A 69 -17.96 9.14 -1.77
CA THR A 69 -18.89 9.94 -2.56
C THR A 69 -19.12 11.32 -1.93
N SER A 70 -19.03 11.46 -0.58
CA SER A 70 -19.16 12.75 0.09
C SER A 70 -18.02 13.72 -0.21
N HIS A 71 -16.85 13.21 -0.57
CA HIS A 71 -15.67 14.02 -0.86
C HIS A 71 -15.43 14.23 -2.36
N ASN A 72 -15.83 13.28 -3.20
CA ASN A 72 -15.61 13.36 -4.64
C ASN A 72 -16.70 12.58 -5.38
N PRO A 73 -17.16 13.01 -6.57
CA PRO A 73 -18.07 12.23 -7.40
C PRO A 73 -17.40 10.92 -7.83
N VAL A 74 -17.75 9.83 -7.16
CA VAL A 74 -17.27 8.48 -7.46
C VAL A 74 -18.44 7.61 -7.87
N ARG A 75 -18.33 6.97 -9.03
CA ARG A 75 -19.27 5.96 -9.50
C ARG A 75 -18.78 4.58 -9.12
N PHE A 76 -19.68 3.77 -8.56
CA PHE A 76 -19.38 2.41 -8.15
C PHE A 76 -20.21 1.42 -8.96
N GLU A 77 -19.56 0.42 -9.55
CA GLU A 77 -20.22 -0.64 -10.29
C GLU A 77 -19.79 -2.01 -9.77
N LYS A 78 -20.75 -2.94 -9.68
CA LYS A 78 -20.42 -4.32 -9.31
C LYS A 78 -19.49 -4.93 -10.37
N THR A 79 -18.41 -5.55 -9.93
CA THR A 79 -17.44 -6.15 -10.84
C THR A 79 -17.01 -7.54 -10.38
N LYS A 80 -16.63 -8.37 -11.33
CA LYS A 80 -15.94 -9.63 -11.04
C LYS A 80 -14.43 -9.42 -11.16
N ARG A 81 -13.71 -9.88 -10.15
CA ARG A 81 -12.26 -9.79 -10.13
C ARG A 81 -11.65 -10.89 -11.00
N ALA A 82 -10.84 -10.52 -11.97
CA ALA A 82 -10.06 -11.48 -12.75
C ALA A 82 -8.88 -12.01 -11.92
N LYS A 83 -8.54 -13.29 -12.09
CA LYS A 83 -7.39 -13.92 -11.42
C LYS A 83 -6.10 -13.52 -12.12
N VAL A 84 -5.03 -13.44 -11.33
CA VAL A 84 -3.65 -13.29 -11.79
C VAL A 84 -2.95 -14.65 -11.87
N THR A 85 -1.88 -14.75 -12.63
CA THR A 85 -1.10 -16.00 -12.75
C THR A 85 -0.06 -16.15 -11.64
N SER A 86 0.46 -15.03 -11.14
CA SER A 86 1.46 -15.00 -10.08
C SER A 86 1.16 -13.90 -9.08
N ALA A 87 1.48 -14.14 -7.80
CA ALA A 87 1.29 -13.17 -6.75
C ALA A 87 2.53 -13.07 -5.85
N TYR A 88 2.78 -11.85 -5.36
CA TYR A 88 3.89 -11.53 -4.48
C TYR A 88 3.42 -10.68 -3.32
N SER A 89 3.92 -10.98 -2.13
CA SER A 89 3.83 -10.07 -0.99
C SER A 89 5.01 -9.11 -1.03
N ILE A 90 4.71 -7.82 -1.04
CA ILE A 90 5.73 -6.77 -0.99
C ILE A 90 5.98 -6.40 0.46
N THR A 91 7.22 -6.48 0.88
CA THR A 91 7.64 -6.16 2.24
C THR A 91 8.65 -5.03 2.23
N LEU A 92 8.59 -4.19 3.25
CA LEU A 92 9.54 -3.12 3.50
C LEU A 92 10.42 -3.50 4.68
N SER A 93 11.75 -3.58 4.48
CA SER A 93 12.68 -3.65 5.59
C SER A 93 12.66 -2.33 6.36
N LYS A 94 13.02 -2.34 7.65
CA LYS A 94 13.09 -1.11 8.46
C LYS A 94 11.82 -0.25 8.38
N ASN A 95 10.67 -0.90 8.48
CA ASN A 95 9.35 -0.26 8.39
C ASN A 95 9.04 0.76 9.52
N HIS A 96 9.95 0.96 10.46
CA HIS A 96 9.83 1.94 11.55
C HIS A 96 10.20 3.36 11.13
N TYR A 97 10.80 3.56 9.95
CA TYR A 97 11.07 4.88 9.38
C TYR A 97 9.95 5.35 8.46
N ALA A 98 9.79 6.69 8.34
CA ALA A 98 8.90 7.28 7.36
C ALA A 98 9.46 7.07 5.94
N LEU A 99 8.55 6.86 4.98
CA LEU A 99 8.88 6.82 3.55
C LEU A 99 9.03 8.24 2.98
N LYS A 100 9.57 8.37 1.76
CA LYS A 100 9.64 9.64 1.02
C LYS A 100 8.25 10.00 0.47
N THR A 101 7.39 10.58 1.30
CA THR A 101 6.01 10.91 0.91
C THR A 101 5.94 11.99 -0.18
N LYS A 102 6.93 12.88 -0.29
CA LYS A 102 7.02 13.91 -1.35
C LYS A 102 7.22 13.34 -2.75
N GLU A 103 7.63 12.08 -2.85
CA GLU A 103 7.92 11.40 -4.13
C GLU A 103 6.73 10.53 -4.63
N VAL A 104 5.56 10.62 -4.00
CA VAL A 104 4.39 9.80 -4.34
C VAL A 104 3.93 10.05 -5.79
N ASP A 105 3.95 11.29 -6.26
CA ASP A 105 3.59 11.61 -7.64
C ASP A 105 4.54 10.94 -8.65
N ASN A 106 5.83 10.92 -8.34
CA ASN A 106 6.84 10.23 -9.16
C ASN A 106 6.62 8.72 -9.16
N LEU A 107 6.25 8.13 -8.01
CA LEU A 107 5.85 6.73 -7.93
C LEU A 107 4.64 6.44 -8.82
N VAL A 108 3.57 7.24 -8.71
CA VAL A 108 2.34 7.05 -9.49
C VAL A 108 2.63 7.15 -10.98
N ARG A 109 3.37 8.17 -11.42
CA ARG A 109 3.80 8.31 -12.82
C ARG A 109 4.64 7.13 -13.29
N SER A 110 5.63 6.70 -12.49
CA SER A 110 6.46 5.54 -12.81
C SER A 110 5.65 4.25 -12.89
N PHE A 111 4.67 4.05 -12.00
CA PHE A 111 3.77 2.91 -12.04
C PHE A 111 2.88 2.93 -13.29
N LEU A 112 2.23 4.05 -13.57
CA LEU A 112 1.34 4.20 -14.73
C LEU A 112 2.09 4.08 -16.06
N SER A 113 3.35 4.53 -16.13
CA SER A 113 4.17 4.37 -17.35
C SER A 113 4.41 2.91 -17.73
N GLN A 114 4.26 1.97 -16.78
CA GLN A 114 4.36 0.54 -17.08
C GLN A 114 3.26 0.07 -18.04
N ALA A 115 2.10 0.76 -18.10
CA ALA A 115 1.02 0.44 -19.06
C ALA A 115 1.54 0.38 -20.50
N GLY A 116 2.38 1.33 -20.90
CA GLY A 116 2.98 1.37 -22.24
C GLY A 116 3.92 0.20 -22.56
N THR A 117 4.37 -0.53 -21.54
CA THR A 117 5.24 -1.70 -21.70
C THR A 117 4.48 -3.03 -21.70
N LEU A 118 3.19 -3.02 -21.30
CA LEU A 118 2.36 -4.21 -21.22
C LEU A 118 1.89 -4.66 -22.61
N LYS A 119 1.83 -5.97 -22.80
CA LYS A 119 1.17 -6.57 -23.96
C LYS A 119 -0.33 -6.69 -23.70
N ARG A 120 -1.12 -6.92 -24.76
CA ARG A 120 -2.59 -6.98 -24.70
C ARG A 120 -3.14 -7.95 -23.65
N ASN A 121 -2.46 -9.07 -23.39
CA ASN A 121 -2.90 -10.10 -22.43
C ASN A 121 -2.24 -9.96 -21.05
N GLU A 122 -1.36 -8.96 -20.88
CA GLU A 122 -0.63 -8.75 -19.62
C GLU A 122 -1.40 -7.80 -18.71
N GLU A 123 -1.28 -8.04 -17.42
CA GLU A 123 -1.90 -7.21 -16.39
C GLU A 123 -1.01 -7.15 -15.16
N ILE A 124 -0.90 -5.97 -14.57
CA ILE A 124 -0.29 -5.75 -13.26
C ILE A 124 -1.40 -5.35 -12.29
N VAL A 125 -1.42 -5.99 -11.13
CA VAL A 125 -2.39 -5.73 -10.07
C VAL A 125 -1.64 -5.32 -8.82
N LEU A 126 -1.79 -4.08 -8.38
CA LEU A 126 -1.28 -3.61 -7.10
C LEU A 126 -2.43 -3.60 -6.10
N GLN A 127 -2.27 -4.32 -4.99
CA GLN A 127 -3.31 -4.50 -3.99
C GLN A 127 -2.83 -4.01 -2.62
N LEU A 128 -3.56 -3.04 -2.06
CA LEU A 128 -3.37 -2.57 -0.69
C LEU A 128 -4.47 -3.19 0.18
N VAL A 129 -4.07 -4.07 1.10
CA VAL A 129 -4.96 -4.59 2.13
C VAL A 129 -4.82 -3.69 3.34
N VAL A 130 -5.85 -2.90 3.63
CA VAL A 130 -5.85 -1.89 4.69
C VAL A 130 -6.54 -2.44 5.92
N GLY A 131 -5.75 -2.73 6.92
CA GLY A 131 -6.20 -3.26 8.21
C GLY A 131 -6.56 -2.17 9.23
N LYS A 132 -6.45 -2.50 10.50
CA LYS A 132 -6.78 -1.60 11.61
C LYS A 132 -5.89 -0.36 11.60
N SER A 133 -6.47 0.75 12.02
CA SER A 133 -5.73 1.96 12.34
C SER A 133 -5.19 1.91 13.78
N SER A 134 -4.18 2.70 14.04
CA SER A 134 -3.66 2.99 15.38
C SER A 134 -3.50 4.48 15.53
N SER A 135 -3.84 5.00 16.70
CA SER A 135 -3.64 6.41 17.04
C SER A 135 -2.16 6.80 17.02
N PRO A 136 -1.85 8.08 16.88
CA PRO A 136 -0.51 8.61 17.04
C PRO A 136 0.09 8.12 18.38
N LYS A 137 1.35 7.74 18.36
CA LYS A 137 2.04 7.32 19.57
C LYS A 137 2.74 8.52 20.22
N PRO A 138 2.75 8.61 21.57
CA PRO A 138 3.50 9.65 22.24
C PRO A 138 4.98 9.54 21.85
N ILE A 139 5.57 10.67 21.52
CA ILE A 139 6.99 10.75 21.16
C ILE A 139 7.80 10.68 22.44
N LEU A 140 8.38 9.54 22.74
CA LEU A 140 9.30 9.38 23.86
C LEU A 140 10.56 10.20 23.62
N LYS A 141 11.10 10.81 24.69
CA LYS A 141 12.37 11.56 24.62
C LYS A 141 13.50 10.68 24.13
N ASP A 142 13.55 9.43 24.58
CA ASP A 142 14.51 8.42 24.14
C ASP A 142 13.82 7.39 23.23
N LEU A 143 14.07 7.52 21.93
CA LEU A 143 13.76 6.50 20.96
C LEU A 143 14.89 5.48 20.93
N GLY A 144 14.66 4.28 21.44
CA GLY A 144 15.60 3.18 21.34
C GLY A 144 15.94 2.88 19.86
N ASN A 145 17.13 2.35 19.60
CA ASN A 145 17.55 1.98 18.27
C ASN A 145 16.83 0.70 17.79
N PRO A 146 15.86 0.78 16.86
CA PRO A 146 15.12 -0.38 16.38
C PRO A 146 15.98 -1.31 15.52
N ASP A 147 17.07 -0.79 14.94
CA ASP A 147 18.02 -1.54 14.11
C ASP A 147 19.08 -2.29 14.94
N ALA A 148 19.08 -2.12 16.26
CA ALA A 148 20.02 -2.83 17.13
C ALA A 148 19.82 -4.34 17.04
N THR A 149 20.91 -5.07 16.85
CA THR A 149 20.91 -6.54 16.80
C THR A 149 20.54 -7.13 18.17
N LEU A 150 20.09 -8.41 18.18
CA LEU A 150 19.82 -9.11 19.44
C LEU A 150 21.02 -9.12 20.37
N TRP A 151 22.24 -9.28 19.86
CA TRP A 151 23.47 -9.26 20.63
C TRP A 151 23.73 -7.89 21.28
N GLN A 152 23.54 -6.80 20.52
CA GLN A 152 23.67 -5.43 21.05
C GLN A 152 22.65 -5.16 22.17
N LYS A 153 21.42 -5.68 22.01
CA LYS A 153 20.37 -5.56 23.04
C LYS A 153 20.70 -6.36 24.30
N LEU A 154 21.26 -7.56 24.16
CA LEU A 154 21.68 -8.40 25.28
C LEU A 154 22.87 -7.87 26.05
N THR A 155 23.85 -7.28 25.34
CA THR A 155 25.06 -6.72 25.94
C THR A 155 24.89 -5.28 26.44
N GLY A 156 23.75 -4.66 26.18
CA GLY A 156 23.51 -3.24 26.49
C GLY A 156 24.29 -2.26 25.62
N ASN A 157 25.09 -2.73 24.67
CA ASN A 157 25.93 -1.90 23.80
C ASN A 157 25.15 -1.47 22.53
N ILE A 158 24.05 -0.73 22.75
CA ILE A 158 23.16 -0.27 21.68
C ILE A 158 23.71 1.04 21.10
N PRO A 159 24.11 1.08 19.82
CA PRO A 159 24.59 2.31 19.21
C PRO A 159 23.46 3.36 19.18
N PRO A 160 23.76 4.64 19.45
CA PRO A 160 22.76 5.68 19.41
C PRO A 160 22.23 5.88 17.98
N LEU A 161 20.94 6.22 17.88
CA LEU A 161 20.34 6.61 16.61
C LEU A 161 20.90 7.97 16.16
N SER A 162 21.16 8.10 14.85
CA SER A 162 21.46 9.39 14.25
C SER A 162 20.28 10.36 14.40
N SER A 163 20.55 11.66 14.37
CA SER A 163 19.54 12.72 14.40
C SER A 163 18.47 12.52 13.32
N ASP A 164 18.90 12.20 12.11
CA ASP A 164 18.02 12.00 10.95
C ASP A 164 17.10 10.78 11.14
N SER A 165 17.66 9.66 11.66
CA SER A 165 16.84 8.47 11.95
C SER A 165 15.80 8.75 13.03
N LYS A 166 16.16 9.53 14.07
CA LYS A 166 15.20 9.98 15.09
C LYS A 166 14.09 10.86 14.50
N ALA A 167 14.45 11.78 13.60
CA ALA A 167 13.48 12.65 12.93
C ALA A 167 12.48 11.84 12.12
N LEU A 168 12.95 10.85 11.32
CA LEU A 168 12.10 9.98 10.50
C LEU A 168 11.18 9.08 11.35
N MET A 169 11.63 8.59 12.48
CA MET A 169 10.78 7.84 13.40
C MET A 169 9.70 8.75 14.01
N ARG A 170 10.07 9.97 14.43
CA ARG A 170 9.11 10.94 14.97
C ARG A 170 8.07 11.33 13.95
N GLU A 171 8.48 11.63 12.72
CA GLU A 171 7.58 11.91 11.59
C GLU A 171 6.54 10.80 11.46
N LYS A 172 6.97 9.54 11.46
CA LYS A 172 6.05 8.41 11.35
C LYS A 172 5.12 8.25 12.55
N LEU A 173 5.62 8.42 13.78
CA LEU A 173 4.85 8.20 15.00
C LEU A 173 3.85 9.32 15.29
N HIS A 174 4.08 10.52 14.73
CA HIS A 174 3.22 11.69 14.94
C HIS A 174 1.83 11.55 14.29
N HIS A 175 1.71 10.72 13.26
CA HIS A 175 0.46 10.52 12.53
C HIS A 175 -0.23 9.21 12.89
N SER A 176 -1.54 9.17 12.70
CA SER A 176 -2.30 7.92 12.72
C SER A 176 -1.77 6.97 11.65
N GLN A 177 -1.70 5.70 11.98
CA GLN A 177 -1.13 4.68 11.09
C GLN A 177 -2.16 3.60 10.79
N PHE A 178 -2.11 3.09 9.57
CA PHE A 178 -2.85 1.90 9.17
C PHE A 178 -1.91 0.71 9.03
N GLN A 179 -2.38 -0.45 9.45
CA GLN A 179 -1.71 -1.70 9.11
C GLN A 179 -1.98 -2.00 7.64
N ILE A 180 -0.93 -1.97 6.82
CA ILE A 180 -1.04 -2.20 5.38
C ILE A 180 -0.26 -3.46 5.00
N SER A 181 -0.88 -4.31 4.17
CA SER A 181 -0.20 -5.36 3.42
C SER A 181 -0.26 -5.02 1.94
N LEU A 182 0.91 -4.85 1.33
CA LEU A 182 1.03 -4.56 -0.09
C LEU A 182 1.28 -5.88 -0.84
N ARG A 183 0.49 -6.13 -1.88
CA ARG A 183 0.61 -7.31 -2.73
C ARG A 183 0.68 -6.90 -4.18
N LEU A 184 1.41 -7.67 -4.96
CA LEU A 184 1.54 -7.50 -6.40
C LEU A 184 1.08 -8.78 -7.09
N GLY A 185 0.12 -8.65 -7.98
CA GLY A 185 -0.30 -9.70 -8.90
C GLY A 185 0.21 -9.41 -10.30
N ILE A 186 0.61 -10.44 -11.01
CA ILE A 186 1.05 -10.33 -12.42
C ILE A 186 0.32 -11.40 -13.22
N ARG A 187 -0.20 -11.02 -14.39
CA ARG A 187 -0.68 -11.92 -15.40
C ARG A 187 0.17 -11.76 -16.65
N THR A 188 0.82 -12.83 -17.06
CA THR A 188 1.68 -12.90 -18.24
C THR A 188 1.89 -14.36 -18.65
N ASP A 189 2.32 -14.58 -19.89
CA ASP A 189 2.45 -15.93 -20.48
C ASP A 189 3.77 -16.60 -20.12
N THR A 190 4.82 -15.84 -19.76
CA THR A 190 6.16 -16.41 -19.51
C THR A 190 6.77 -15.97 -18.18
N LYS A 191 7.53 -16.87 -17.57
CA LYS A 191 8.22 -16.61 -16.32
C LYS A 191 9.30 -15.51 -16.44
N ALA A 192 9.97 -15.46 -17.57
CA ALA A 192 10.98 -14.42 -17.84
C ALA A 192 10.34 -13.03 -17.84
N ARG A 193 9.17 -12.89 -18.48
CA ARG A 193 8.43 -11.64 -18.53
C ARG A 193 7.86 -11.26 -17.17
N GLU A 194 7.38 -12.22 -16.39
CA GLU A 194 6.93 -12.02 -15.02
C GLU A 194 8.03 -11.38 -14.15
N ILE A 195 9.24 -11.95 -14.22
CA ILE A 195 10.41 -11.43 -13.48
C ILE A 195 10.77 -10.01 -13.93
N GLN A 196 10.69 -9.73 -15.23
CA GLN A 196 10.93 -8.39 -15.77
C GLN A 196 9.94 -7.37 -15.21
N LEU A 197 8.64 -7.68 -15.26
CA LEU A 197 7.58 -6.81 -14.72
C LEU A 197 7.71 -6.62 -13.21
N LEU A 198 8.00 -7.70 -12.48
CA LEU A 198 8.25 -7.63 -11.03
C LEU A 198 9.41 -6.67 -10.70
N LYS A 199 10.53 -6.79 -11.40
CA LYS A 199 11.70 -5.91 -11.20
C LYS A 199 11.37 -4.46 -11.51
N SER A 200 10.59 -4.20 -12.56
CA SER A 200 10.17 -2.86 -12.96
C SER A 200 9.29 -2.20 -11.89
N ILE A 201 8.31 -2.93 -11.35
CA ILE A 201 7.46 -2.42 -10.26
C ILE A 201 8.26 -2.19 -8.97
N LEU A 202 9.16 -3.10 -8.62
CA LEU A 202 10.03 -2.89 -7.46
C LEU A 202 10.93 -1.66 -7.64
N ALA A 203 11.43 -1.41 -8.86
CA ALA A 203 12.20 -0.21 -9.15
C ALA A 203 11.37 1.07 -8.94
N SER A 204 10.09 1.07 -9.37
CA SER A 204 9.18 2.19 -9.09
C SER A 204 8.96 2.40 -7.58
N LEU A 205 8.73 1.33 -6.81
CA LEU A 205 8.54 1.42 -5.36
C LEU A 205 9.78 1.95 -4.63
N ARG A 206 10.99 1.69 -5.13
CA ARG A 206 12.25 2.17 -4.55
C ARG A 206 12.39 3.68 -4.50
N ILE A 207 11.62 4.41 -5.30
CA ILE A 207 11.54 5.88 -5.25
C ILE A 207 11.16 6.35 -3.83
N LEU A 208 10.37 5.57 -3.11
CA LEU A 208 9.95 5.88 -1.74
C LEU A 208 10.95 5.44 -0.67
N GLU A 209 11.99 4.70 -1.01
CA GLU A 209 12.97 4.18 -0.04
C GLU A 209 13.76 5.30 0.64
N ARG A 210 13.98 5.15 1.94
CA ARG A 210 14.70 6.12 2.78
C ARG A 210 15.39 5.41 3.95
N ALA A 211 16.48 5.97 4.44
CA ALA A 211 17.20 5.49 5.63
C ALA A 211 17.60 3.99 5.57
N GLY A 212 17.92 3.48 4.38
CA GLY A 212 18.29 2.09 4.17
C GLY A 212 17.10 1.10 4.21
N ALA A 213 15.85 1.59 4.31
CA ALA A 213 14.67 0.77 4.07
C ALA A 213 14.64 0.31 2.60
N LYS A 214 14.28 -0.96 2.36
CA LYS A 214 14.25 -1.54 1.02
C LYS A 214 12.97 -2.33 0.81
N PHE A 215 12.34 -2.13 -0.35
CA PHE A 215 11.25 -2.98 -0.81
C PHE A 215 11.79 -4.30 -1.37
N SER A 216 11.13 -5.37 -1.00
CA SER A 216 11.40 -6.72 -1.51
C SER A 216 10.09 -7.46 -1.78
N ALA A 217 10.13 -8.42 -2.70
CA ALA A 217 8.99 -9.25 -3.05
C ALA A 217 9.25 -10.70 -2.67
N LYS A 218 8.25 -11.35 -2.09
CA LYS A 218 8.25 -12.78 -1.79
C LYS A 218 7.05 -13.43 -2.49
N PRO A 219 7.23 -14.54 -3.21
CA PRO A 219 6.11 -15.27 -3.80
C PRO A 219 5.05 -15.61 -2.73
N THR A 220 3.78 -15.55 -3.13
CA THR A 220 2.65 -15.91 -2.28
C THR A 220 1.57 -16.60 -3.12
N SER A 221 0.56 -17.20 -2.50
CA SER A 221 -0.56 -17.81 -3.22
C SER A 221 -1.40 -16.78 -3.98
N CYS A 222 -1.92 -17.15 -5.15
CA CYS A 222 -2.77 -16.32 -6.01
C CYS A 222 -4.27 -16.32 -5.60
N GLU A 223 -4.57 -16.56 -4.34
CA GLU A 223 -5.95 -16.61 -3.84
C GLU A 223 -6.55 -15.22 -3.59
#